data_d4ebd5fc42ec34629b79b64b82f76647
#
_entry.id   d4ebd5fc42ec34629b79b64b82f76647
#
_cell.length_a   1.000
_cell.length_b   1.000
_cell.length_c   1.000
_cell.angle_alpha   90.00
_cell.angle_beta   90.00
_cell.angle_gamma   90.00
#
_symmetry.space_group_name_H-M   'P 1'
#
loop_
_entity.id
_entity.type
_entity.pdbx_description
1 polymer ?
#
loop_
_entity_poly.entity_id
_entity_poly.type
_entity_poly.pdbx_seq_one_letter_code
_entity_poly.pdbx_strand_id
1 'polypeptide(L)'
;ETRPDDLDADKVKWLDEHPDFNLNTERENAARVAQAMKDEGWLFASHTWGHQNVSQISLERLQADTQKFKENVDPLIGGTDIIIFAFGTDLTTQEDYSGDKFEYLKSVGYNYYCNVDSSKYFVQIRDRYFRQGRRNLDVL
;
A
#
# COMPACT_ATOMS: atom_id res chain seq x y z
N GLU A 1 -17.08 -1.10 -4.98
CA GLU A 1 -16.40 0.21 -4.91
C GLU A 1 -17.25 1.13 -4.06
N THR A 2 -16.76 1.55 -2.90
CA THR A 2 -17.43 2.54 -2.05
C THR A 2 -17.33 3.91 -2.74
N ARG A 3 -18.44 4.59 -2.89
CA ARG A 3 -18.45 5.94 -3.47
C ARG A 3 -17.94 6.96 -2.44
N PRO A 4 -17.28 8.05 -2.85
CA PRO A 4 -16.82 9.08 -1.93
C PRO A 4 -17.92 9.63 -1.02
N ASP A 5 -19.12 9.83 -1.55
CA ASP A 5 -20.27 10.34 -0.81
C ASP A 5 -20.78 9.37 0.27
N ASP A 6 -20.73 8.05 -0.02
CA ASP A 6 -21.12 7.02 0.94
C ASP A 6 -20.11 6.95 2.10
N LEU A 7 -18.81 7.12 1.81
CA LEU A 7 -17.75 7.15 2.83
C LEU A 7 -17.89 8.32 3.79
N ASP A 8 -18.28 9.48 3.31
CA ASP A 8 -18.47 10.67 4.17
C ASP A 8 -19.69 10.51 5.08
N ALA A 9 -20.78 9.95 4.57
CA ALA A 9 -21.98 9.68 5.37
C ALA A 9 -21.71 8.61 6.45
N ASP A 10 -21.04 7.52 6.09
CA ASP A 10 -20.66 6.46 7.02
C ASP A 10 -19.69 6.97 8.09
N LYS A 11 -18.75 7.82 7.72
CA LYS A 11 -17.82 8.46 8.65
C LYS A 11 -18.53 9.36 9.66
N VAL A 12 -19.48 10.19 9.20
CA VAL A 12 -20.26 11.05 10.09
C VAL A 12 -21.06 10.22 11.08
N LYS A 13 -21.79 9.20 10.58
CA LYS A 13 -22.56 8.28 11.42
C LYS A 13 -21.67 7.58 12.45
N TRP A 14 -20.51 7.08 12.03
CA TRP A 14 -19.58 6.42 12.93
C TRP A 14 -19.06 7.36 14.03
N LEU A 15 -18.74 8.61 13.70
CA LEU A 15 -18.28 9.60 14.68
C LEU A 15 -19.38 9.95 15.69
N ASP A 16 -20.64 10.03 15.25
CA ASP A 16 -21.79 10.26 16.13
C ASP A 16 -22.00 9.11 17.13
N GLU A 17 -21.71 7.88 16.68
CA GLU A 17 -21.78 6.67 17.52
C GLU A 17 -20.58 6.53 18.47
N HIS A 18 -19.49 7.29 18.22
CA HIS A 18 -18.24 7.23 18.99
C HIS A 18 -17.78 8.63 19.45
N PRO A 19 -18.57 9.27 20.35
CA PRO A 19 -18.34 10.67 20.74
C PRO A 19 -16.98 10.89 21.46
N ASP A 20 -16.41 9.83 22.04
CA ASP A 20 -15.11 9.90 22.73
C ASP A 20 -13.93 9.69 21.77
N PHE A 21 -14.17 9.50 20.47
CA PHE A 21 -13.12 9.29 19.48
C PHE A 21 -12.25 10.53 19.34
N ASN A 22 -10.95 10.35 19.49
CA ASN A 22 -9.94 11.37 19.26
C ASN A 22 -8.90 10.89 18.25
N LEU A 23 -8.91 11.48 17.07
CA LEU A 23 -8.02 11.08 15.97
C LEU A 23 -6.53 11.14 16.36
N ASN A 24 -6.11 12.14 17.11
CA ASN A 24 -4.71 12.28 17.49
C ASN A 24 -4.30 11.15 18.45
N THR A 25 -5.13 10.86 19.44
CA THR A 25 -4.92 9.73 20.37
C THR A 25 -4.85 8.40 19.60
N GLU A 26 -5.74 8.19 18.64
CA GLU A 26 -5.74 6.96 17.84
C GLU A 26 -4.50 6.85 16.93
N ARG A 27 -4.03 7.96 16.38
CA ARG A 27 -2.78 7.99 15.61
C ARG A 27 -1.56 7.67 16.49
N GLU A 28 -1.49 8.21 17.70
CA GLU A 28 -0.44 7.88 18.66
C GLU A 28 -0.48 6.40 19.06
N ASN A 29 -1.67 5.86 19.31
CA ASN A 29 -1.88 4.45 19.59
C ASN A 29 -1.43 3.57 18.41
N ALA A 30 -1.81 3.93 17.19
CA ALA A 30 -1.41 3.21 15.98
C ALA A 30 0.12 3.22 15.79
N ALA A 31 0.78 4.35 15.99
CA ALA A 31 2.23 4.45 15.91
C ALA A 31 2.92 3.58 16.97
N ARG A 32 2.39 3.56 18.20
CA ARG A 32 2.92 2.71 19.29
C ARG A 32 2.77 1.22 18.97
N VAL A 33 1.60 0.80 18.44
CA VAL A 33 1.37 -0.57 18.03
C VAL A 33 2.30 -0.95 16.87
N ALA A 34 2.43 -0.06 15.87
CA ALA A 34 3.35 -0.29 14.76
C ALA A 34 4.80 -0.46 15.24
N GLN A 35 5.24 0.35 16.20
CA GLN A 35 6.58 0.19 16.76
C GLN A 35 6.75 -1.15 17.49
N ALA A 36 5.79 -1.56 18.32
CA ALA A 36 5.83 -2.85 19.00
C ALA A 36 5.89 -4.02 18.00
N MET A 37 5.13 -3.95 16.90
CA MET A 37 5.20 -4.96 15.83
C MET A 37 6.59 -5.01 15.17
N LYS A 38 7.20 -3.85 14.92
CA LYS A 38 8.56 -3.78 14.34
C LYS A 38 9.61 -4.36 15.29
N ASP A 39 9.47 -4.12 16.59
CA ASP A 39 10.37 -4.68 17.61
C ASP A 39 10.30 -6.21 17.65
N GLU A 40 9.16 -6.79 17.28
CA GLU A 40 8.96 -8.24 17.08
C GLU A 40 9.38 -8.75 15.69
N GLY A 41 9.91 -7.89 14.84
CA GLY A 41 10.41 -8.26 13.51
C GLY A 41 9.41 -8.17 12.36
N TRP A 42 8.23 -7.57 12.57
CA TRP A 42 7.27 -7.36 11.49
C TRP A 42 7.75 -6.26 10.53
N LEU A 43 7.46 -6.47 9.25
CA LEU A 43 7.68 -5.49 8.18
C LEU A 43 6.34 -4.91 7.73
N PHE A 44 6.30 -3.61 7.54
CA PHE A 44 5.16 -2.94 6.94
C PHE A 44 5.37 -2.75 5.43
N ALA A 45 4.30 -2.85 4.67
CA ALA A 45 4.30 -2.62 3.24
C ALA A 45 3.11 -1.73 2.84
N SER A 46 3.28 -0.90 1.83
CA SER A 46 2.16 -0.18 1.22
C SER A 46 1.32 -1.13 0.38
N HIS A 47 -0.01 -1.05 0.56
CA HIS A 47 -0.98 -1.70 -0.33
C HIS A 47 -1.79 -0.67 -1.11
N THR A 48 -1.20 0.50 -1.37
CA THR A 48 -1.79 1.75 -1.83
C THR A 48 -2.74 2.36 -0.77
N TRP A 49 -3.02 3.66 -0.85
CA TRP A 49 -3.97 4.31 0.05
C TRP A 49 -5.41 3.87 -0.24
N GLY A 50 -5.81 3.95 -1.51
CA GLY A 50 -7.18 3.68 -1.96
C GLY A 50 -7.35 2.32 -2.64
N HIS A 51 -6.51 1.33 -2.34
CA HIS A 51 -6.58 -0.01 -2.95
C HIS A 51 -6.66 0.05 -4.48
N GLN A 52 -5.72 0.79 -5.11
CA GLN A 52 -5.74 1.10 -6.53
C GLN A 52 -5.20 -0.05 -7.39
N ASN A 53 -5.85 -0.25 -8.55
CA ASN A 53 -5.31 -1.14 -9.59
C ASN A 53 -4.25 -0.39 -10.41
N VAL A 54 -2.97 -0.61 -10.10
CA VAL A 54 -1.84 0.12 -10.69
C VAL A 54 -1.70 -0.06 -12.19
N SER A 55 -2.21 -1.16 -12.76
CA SER A 55 -2.17 -1.38 -14.21
C SER A 55 -3.15 -0.49 -14.97
N GLN A 56 -4.24 -0.06 -14.34
CA GLN A 56 -5.36 0.64 -14.97
C GLN A 56 -5.42 2.14 -14.69
N ILE A 57 -4.87 2.59 -13.55
CA ILE A 57 -4.92 4.02 -13.19
C ILE A 57 -3.87 4.83 -13.94
N SER A 58 -4.10 6.14 -14.08
CA SER A 58 -3.11 7.06 -14.65
C SER A 58 -1.94 7.29 -13.67
N LEU A 59 -0.85 7.89 -14.17
CA LEU A 59 0.29 8.28 -13.35
C LEU A 59 -0.13 9.30 -12.27
N GLU A 60 -0.92 10.30 -12.63
CA GLU A 60 -1.40 11.33 -11.71
C GLU A 60 -2.24 10.73 -10.58
N ARG A 61 -3.06 9.74 -10.89
CA ARG A 61 -3.85 9.02 -9.89
C ARG A 61 -2.96 8.22 -8.94
N LEU A 62 -1.94 7.54 -9.48
CA LEU A 62 -0.94 6.83 -8.67
C LEU A 62 -0.17 7.78 -7.76
N GLN A 63 0.22 8.94 -8.28
CA GLN A 63 0.93 9.97 -7.51
C GLN A 63 0.08 10.48 -6.34
N ALA A 64 -1.17 10.84 -6.61
CA ALA A 64 -2.09 11.32 -5.58
C ALA A 64 -2.37 10.27 -4.49
N ASP A 65 -2.53 9.01 -4.88
CA ASP A 65 -2.73 7.89 -3.96
C ASP A 65 -1.49 7.62 -3.09
N THR A 66 -0.34 7.56 -3.71
CA THR A 66 0.93 7.34 -3.01
C THR A 66 1.24 8.48 -2.02
N GLN A 67 0.99 9.73 -2.42
CA GLN A 67 1.18 10.87 -1.54
C GLN A 67 0.30 10.78 -0.30
N LYS A 68 -0.98 10.42 -0.44
CA LYS A 68 -1.88 10.21 0.70
C LYS A 68 -1.37 9.12 1.65
N PHE A 69 -0.85 8.01 1.12
CA PHE A 69 -0.24 6.98 1.93
C PHE A 69 0.97 7.53 2.71
N LYS A 70 1.87 8.22 2.05
CA LYS A 70 3.08 8.79 2.66
C LYS A 70 2.78 9.87 3.71
N GLU A 71 1.74 10.64 3.53
CA GLU A 71 1.34 11.68 4.49
C GLU A 71 0.60 11.11 5.72
N ASN A 72 -0.18 10.05 5.54
CA ASN A 72 -1.08 9.56 6.58
C ASN A 72 -0.66 8.24 7.23
N VAL A 73 0.07 7.39 6.54
CA VAL A 73 0.48 6.06 7.03
C VAL A 73 1.96 6.00 7.36
N ASP A 74 2.83 6.48 6.47
CA ASP A 74 4.29 6.45 6.69
C ASP A 74 4.72 7.02 8.05
N PRO A 75 4.16 8.15 8.55
CA PRO A 75 4.53 8.67 9.87
C PRO A 75 4.18 7.72 11.04
N LEU A 76 3.17 6.87 10.86
CA LEU A 76 2.74 5.92 11.89
C LEU A 76 3.61 4.68 11.93
N ILE A 77 4.10 4.23 10.77
CA ILE A 77 4.88 3.00 10.63
C ILE A 77 6.39 3.25 10.51
N GLY A 78 6.82 4.50 10.44
CA GLY A 78 8.23 4.88 10.21
C GLY A 78 8.69 4.70 8.76
N GLY A 79 7.77 4.76 7.80
CA GLY A 79 8.01 4.58 6.37
C GLY A 79 8.14 3.11 5.93
N THR A 80 8.05 2.90 4.62
CA THR A 80 8.31 1.59 3.99
C THR A 80 8.83 1.77 2.56
N ASP A 81 9.69 0.88 2.14
CA ASP A 81 10.17 0.75 0.76
C ASP A 81 9.56 -0.46 0.02
N ILE A 82 8.57 -1.10 0.62
CA ILE A 82 7.86 -2.26 0.07
C ILE A 82 6.48 -1.82 -0.42
N ILE A 83 6.14 -2.15 -1.66
CA ILE A 83 4.79 -1.99 -2.20
C ILE A 83 4.21 -3.33 -2.63
N ILE A 84 2.99 -3.60 -2.19
CA ILE A 84 2.18 -4.76 -2.54
C ILE A 84 1.04 -4.28 -3.44
N PHE A 85 1.03 -4.68 -4.69
CA PHE A 85 0.00 -4.23 -5.62
C PHE A 85 -1.35 -4.87 -5.32
N ALA A 86 -2.39 -4.03 -5.32
CA ALA A 86 -3.77 -4.46 -5.14
C ALA A 86 -4.27 -5.26 -6.35
N PHE A 87 -5.30 -6.07 -6.14
CA PHE A 87 -5.95 -6.90 -7.17
C PHE A 87 -5.02 -7.92 -7.84
N GLY A 88 -3.88 -8.23 -7.25
CA GLY A 88 -2.89 -9.10 -7.88
C GLY A 88 -2.26 -8.51 -9.15
N THR A 89 -2.40 -7.21 -9.36
CA THR A 89 -1.87 -6.53 -10.54
C THR A 89 -0.38 -6.23 -10.42
N ASP A 90 0.19 -5.69 -11.48
CA ASP A 90 1.59 -5.30 -11.54
C ASP A 90 1.77 -4.17 -12.57
N LEU A 91 2.97 -3.59 -12.64
CA LEU A 91 3.31 -2.57 -13.64
C LEU A 91 3.49 -3.16 -15.03
N THR A 92 4.04 -4.39 -15.09
CA THR A 92 4.16 -5.19 -16.32
C THR A 92 3.86 -6.65 -16.03
N THR A 93 3.78 -7.50 -17.04
CA THR A 93 3.57 -8.94 -16.88
C THR A 93 4.84 -9.66 -16.43
N GLN A 94 5.87 -9.73 -17.26
CA GLN A 94 7.14 -10.43 -16.95
C GLN A 94 8.39 -9.65 -17.36
N GLU A 95 8.22 -8.57 -18.11
CA GLU A 95 9.31 -7.73 -18.58
C GLU A 95 9.96 -6.96 -17.40
N ASP A 96 11.14 -6.44 -17.65
CA ASP A 96 11.78 -5.55 -16.70
C ASP A 96 10.95 -4.27 -16.52
N TYR A 97 10.91 -3.77 -15.29
CA TYR A 97 10.20 -2.53 -15.01
C TYR A 97 10.79 -1.35 -15.75
N SER A 98 9.92 -0.60 -16.37
CA SER A 98 10.22 0.64 -17.07
C SER A 98 8.99 1.55 -17.11
N GLY A 99 9.17 2.79 -17.60
CA GLY A 99 8.08 3.75 -17.78
C GLY A 99 7.77 4.56 -16.52
N ASP A 100 6.91 5.56 -16.72
CA ASP A 100 6.71 6.66 -15.76
C ASP A 100 6.23 6.22 -14.37
N LYS A 101 5.36 5.21 -14.31
CA LYS A 101 4.86 4.69 -13.03
C LYS A 101 5.99 4.06 -12.20
N PHE A 102 6.86 3.27 -12.85
CA PHE A 102 8.00 2.68 -12.16
C PHE A 102 8.99 3.76 -11.70
N GLU A 103 9.34 4.69 -12.60
CA GLU A 103 10.26 5.78 -12.26
C GLU A 103 9.72 6.62 -11.10
N TYR A 104 8.42 6.89 -11.09
CA TYR A 104 7.79 7.59 -9.98
C TYR A 104 7.88 6.80 -8.66
N LEU A 105 7.43 5.54 -8.65
CA LEU A 105 7.49 4.70 -7.44
C LEU A 105 8.92 4.57 -6.92
N LYS A 106 9.89 4.45 -7.83
CA LYS A 106 11.30 4.44 -7.48
C LYS A 106 11.76 5.76 -6.86
N SER A 107 11.33 6.88 -7.42
CA SER A 107 11.71 8.22 -6.93
C SER A 107 11.18 8.50 -5.50
N VAL A 108 10.06 7.91 -5.13
CA VAL A 108 9.47 8.02 -3.78
C VAL A 108 9.92 6.94 -2.80
N GLY A 109 10.89 6.10 -3.20
CA GLY A 109 11.66 5.23 -2.32
C GLY A 109 11.25 3.76 -2.32
N TYR A 110 10.35 3.29 -3.17
CA TYR A 110 10.04 1.86 -3.25
C TYR A 110 11.16 1.08 -3.94
N ASN A 111 11.59 -0.02 -3.29
CA ASN A 111 12.62 -0.93 -3.78
C ASN A 111 12.10 -2.36 -3.96
N TYR A 112 11.10 -2.75 -3.18
CA TYR A 112 10.52 -4.09 -3.17
C TYR A 112 9.09 -4.04 -3.69
N TYR A 113 8.82 -4.84 -4.72
CA TYR A 113 7.54 -4.85 -5.45
C TYR A 113 6.94 -6.24 -5.39
N CYS A 114 5.72 -6.36 -4.87
CA CYS A 114 5.03 -7.63 -4.75
C CYS A 114 3.71 -7.59 -5.51
N ASN A 115 3.53 -8.55 -6.42
CA ASN A 115 2.23 -8.82 -7.04
C ASN A 115 1.65 -10.14 -6.52
N VAL A 116 0.55 -10.59 -7.09
CA VAL A 116 0.02 -11.95 -6.89
C VAL A 116 0.07 -12.68 -8.21
N ASP A 117 0.78 -13.80 -8.25
CA ASP A 117 0.71 -14.75 -9.37
C ASP A 117 0.38 -16.13 -8.80
N SER A 118 -0.84 -16.58 -9.04
CA SER A 118 -1.32 -17.89 -8.59
C SER A 118 -0.79 -19.04 -9.44
N SER A 119 -0.30 -18.76 -10.65
CA SER A 119 0.13 -19.75 -11.62
C SER A 119 1.64 -19.98 -11.65
N LYS A 120 2.41 -18.92 -11.43
CA LYS A 120 3.87 -18.97 -11.49
C LYS A 120 4.48 -18.26 -10.30
N TYR A 121 5.28 -18.98 -9.57
CA TYR A 121 6.14 -18.38 -8.56
C TYR A 121 7.38 -17.83 -9.26
N PHE A 122 7.66 -16.55 -9.09
CA PHE A 122 8.87 -15.93 -9.64
C PHE A 122 9.48 -14.90 -8.69
N VAL A 123 10.78 -14.74 -8.84
CA VAL A 123 11.56 -13.67 -8.23
C VAL A 123 12.41 -13.04 -9.33
N GLN A 124 12.41 -11.72 -9.38
CA GLN A 124 13.23 -10.95 -10.31
C GLN A 124 14.09 -9.96 -9.50
N ILE A 125 15.41 -10.10 -9.62
CA ILE A 125 16.39 -9.25 -8.95
C ILE A 125 17.07 -8.40 -10.01
N ARG A 126 17.07 -7.08 -9.82
CA ARG A 126 17.75 -6.10 -10.68
C ARG A 126 18.48 -5.10 -9.82
N ASP A 127 19.39 -4.35 -10.39
CA ASP A 127 20.17 -3.34 -9.67
C ASP A 127 19.28 -2.29 -8.99
N ARG A 128 18.10 -2.02 -9.57
CA ARG A 128 17.20 -0.97 -9.11
C ARG A 128 16.01 -1.45 -8.29
N TYR A 129 15.70 -2.75 -8.33
CA TYR A 129 14.53 -3.28 -7.64
C TYR A 129 14.61 -4.80 -7.40
N PHE A 130 13.85 -5.22 -6.40
CA PHE A 130 13.45 -6.60 -6.18
C PHE A 130 11.96 -6.75 -6.47
N ARG A 131 11.57 -7.75 -7.24
CA ARG A 131 10.18 -8.06 -7.58
C ARG A 131 9.87 -9.51 -7.27
N GLN A 132 8.71 -9.76 -6.67
CA GLN A 132 8.30 -11.09 -6.26
C GLN A 132 6.81 -11.31 -6.53
N GLY A 133 6.50 -12.48 -7.13
CA GLY A 133 5.14 -13.00 -7.20
C GLY A 133 4.75 -13.65 -5.87
N ARG A 134 3.66 -13.18 -5.24
CA ARG A 134 3.10 -13.79 -4.04
C ARG A 134 2.04 -14.82 -4.41
N ARG A 135 1.86 -15.82 -3.57
CA ARG A 135 0.71 -16.74 -3.64
C ARG A 135 -0.29 -16.40 -2.54
N ASN A 136 -1.57 -16.43 -2.87
CA ASN A 136 -2.60 -16.49 -1.87
C ASN A 136 -2.61 -17.89 -1.26
N LEU A 137 -2.64 -17.95 0.05
CA LEU A 137 -2.89 -19.17 0.80
C LEU A 137 -4.36 -19.16 1.17
N ASP A 138 -5.20 -19.51 0.20
CA ASP A 138 -6.62 -19.70 0.46
C ASP A 138 -6.80 -21.01 1.24
N VAL A 139 -7.52 -20.94 2.34
CA VAL A 139 -7.95 -22.15 3.07
C VAL A 139 -8.96 -22.85 2.19
N LEU A 140 -8.63 -24.05 1.74
CA LEU A 140 -9.52 -24.94 1.01
C LEU A 140 -10.67 -25.41 1.90
#